data_6e8cdb5d6b7a5b37fa51bf751ccaf12b
#
_entry.id   6e8cdb5d6b7a5b37fa51bf751ccaf12b
#
_cell.length_a   1.000
_cell.length_b   1.000
_cell.length_c   1.000
_cell.angle_alpha   90.00
_cell.angle_beta   90.00
_cell.angle_gamma   90.00
#
_symmetry.space_group_name_H-M   'P 1'
#
loop_
_entity.id
_entity.type
_entity.pdbx_description
1 polymer ?
#
loop_
_entity_poly.entity_id
_entity_poly.type
_entity_poly.pdbx_seq_one_letter_code
_entity_poly.pdbx_strand_id
1 'polypeptide(L)'
;ILKGHIALAMAKFPVGTRGAQLDVLARMPIWQRGMNFLHGTGHGVGHFLNVHEGPQSIRMNENPIPLQLGMLTSNEPGVYKAGSHGIRTENLVLVVPAGEGMFGNYLQFETVTLCPICKKGIIKELLTTEEIEWLNSYHQTVYEKLSPSLNKEEQAWLKEATSKL
;
A
#
# COMPACT_ATOMS: atom_id res chain seq x y z
N ILE A 1 2.64 -1.53 -11.12
CA ILE A 1 3.04 -1.52 -9.70
C ILE A 1 1.98 -0.81 -8.90
N LEU A 2 1.72 0.48 -9.17
CA LEU A 2 0.76 1.29 -8.42
C LEU A 2 -0.63 0.64 -8.32
N LYS A 3 -1.15 0.02 -9.38
CA LYS A 3 -2.42 -0.73 -9.35
C LYS A 3 -2.45 -1.82 -8.28
N GLY A 4 -1.37 -2.61 -8.19
CA GLY A 4 -1.24 -3.65 -7.17
C GLY A 4 -1.13 -3.09 -5.75
N HIS A 5 -0.39 -1.99 -5.59
CA HIS A 5 -0.28 -1.26 -4.34
C HIS A 5 -1.66 -0.76 -3.86
N ILE A 6 -2.42 -0.14 -4.75
CA ILE A 6 -3.77 0.37 -4.47
C ILE A 6 -4.74 -0.79 -4.18
N ALA A 7 -4.71 -1.85 -4.99
CA ALA A 7 -5.60 -3.01 -4.79
C ALA A 7 -5.41 -3.64 -3.41
N LEU A 8 -4.17 -3.76 -2.93
CA LEU A 8 -3.90 -4.23 -1.58
C LEU A 8 -4.31 -3.21 -0.51
N ALA A 9 -4.01 -1.93 -0.71
CA ALA A 9 -4.37 -0.87 0.24
C ALA A 9 -5.89 -0.73 0.45
N MET A 10 -6.69 -0.99 -0.60
CA MET A 10 -8.16 -0.95 -0.56
C MET A 10 -8.79 -2.26 -0.09
N ALA A 11 -7.99 -3.29 0.19
CA ALA A 11 -8.54 -4.60 0.53
C ALA A 11 -9.37 -4.55 1.81
N LYS A 12 -10.60 -5.10 1.71
CA LYS A 12 -11.47 -5.42 2.83
C LYS A 12 -11.60 -6.94 2.91
N PHE A 13 -11.33 -7.51 4.06
CA PHE A 13 -11.21 -8.96 4.21
C PHE A 13 -11.80 -9.45 5.55
N PRO A 14 -12.32 -10.69 5.61
CA PRO A 14 -12.88 -11.24 6.84
C PRO A 14 -11.79 -11.48 7.89
N VAL A 15 -12.16 -11.41 9.17
CA VAL A 15 -11.32 -11.84 10.28
C VAL A 15 -10.83 -13.27 10.04
N GLY A 16 -9.56 -13.54 10.34
CA GLY A 16 -8.91 -14.82 10.10
C GLY A 16 -8.17 -14.91 8.76
N THR A 17 -8.26 -13.89 7.91
CA THR A 17 -7.51 -13.83 6.64
C THR A 17 -6.00 -13.73 6.91
N ARG A 18 -5.22 -14.53 6.17
CA ARG A 18 -3.75 -14.54 6.22
C ARG A 18 -3.17 -13.71 5.08
N GLY A 19 -1.97 -13.18 5.27
CA GLY A 19 -1.33 -12.34 4.27
C GLY A 19 -1.10 -13.04 2.93
N ALA A 20 -0.86 -14.37 2.91
CA ALA A 20 -0.73 -15.13 1.66
C ALA A 20 -2.00 -15.07 0.78
N GLN A 21 -3.18 -14.92 1.38
CA GLN A 21 -4.45 -14.78 0.65
C GLN A 21 -4.61 -13.39 0.01
N LEU A 22 -3.92 -12.37 0.52
CA LEU A 22 -3.98 -10.99 0.02
C LEU A 22 -2.83 -10.64 -0.93
N ASP A 23 -1.70 -11.37 -0.89
CA ASP A 23 -0.51 -11.12 -1.71
C ASP A 23 -0.84 -11.03 -3.21
N VAL A 24 -1.76 -11.86 -3.69
CA VAL A 24 -2.19 -11.87 -5.09
C VAL A 24 -2.78 -10.56 -5.56
N LEU A 25 -3.40 -9.76 -4.67
CA LEU A 25 -3.98 -8.47 -5.03
C LEU A 25 -2.90 -7.50 -5.54
N ALA A 26 -1.72 -7.53 -4.92
CA ALA A 26 -0.59 -6.72 -5.35
C ALA A 26 0.09 -7.28 -6.61
N ARG A 27 0.11 -8.61 -6.79
CA ARG A 27 0.81 -9.25 -7.91
C ARG A 27 0.01 -9.29 -9.19
N MET A 28 -1.30 -9.46 -9.12
CA MET A 28 -2.15 -9.71 -10.28
C MET A 28 -1.96 -8.68 -11.41
N PRO A 29 -1.96 -7.35 -11.17
CA PRO A 29 -1.73 -6.38 -12.25
C PRO A 29 -0.33 -6.45 -12.87
N ILE A 30 0.65 -6.94 -12.12
CA ILE A 30 2.03 -7.13 -12.57
C ILE A 30 2.14 -8.39 -13.44
N TRP A 31 1.55 -9.50 -12.99
CA TRP A 31 1.49 -10.76 -13.73
C TRP A 31 0.75 -10.63 -15.07
N GLN A 32 -0.34 -9.86 -15.10
CA GLN A 32 -1.07 -9.55 -16.34
C GLN A 32 -0.21 -8.86 -17.41
N ARG A 33 0.95 -8.31 -17.03
CA ARG A 33 1.94 -7.69 -17.91
C ARG A 33 3.17 -8.57 -18.13
N GLY A 34 3.13 -9.86 -17.74
CA GLY A 34 4.24 -10.79 -17.88
C GLY A 34 5.45 -10.47 -16.99
N MET A 35 5.24 -9.69 -15.93
CA MET A 35 6.29 -9.30 -14.97
C MET A 35 6.04 -9.94 -13.60
N ASN A 36 7.07 -9.92 -12.74
CA ASN A 36 6.98 -10.42 -11.37
C ASN A 36 8.00 -9.71 -10.49
N PHE A 37 7.86 -9.86 -9.17
CA PHE A 37 8.88 -9.54 -8.18
C PHE A 37 9.09 -10.73 -7.23
N LEU A 38 10.32 -10.92 -6.76
CA LEU A 38 10.75 -12.15 -6.07
C LEU A 38 10.80 -11.99 -4.54
N HIS A 39 10.52 -10.81 -4.01
CA HIS A 39 10.39 -10.57 -2.58
C HIS A 39 8.93 -10.67 -2.10
N GLY A 40 8.70 -10.62 -0.80
CA GLY A 40 7.35 -10.51 -0.24
C GLY A 40 6.69 -9.17 -0.61
N THR A 41 5.38 -9.14 -0.68
CA THR A 41 4.63 -7.89 -0.89
C THR A 41 4.65 -7.00 0.36
N GLY A 42 4.78 -7.62 1.54
CA GLY A 42 4.85 -6.91 2.80
C GLY A 42 5.33 -7.79 3.96
N HIS A 43 5.83 -7.13 4.96
CA HIS A 43 6.34 -7.72 6.21
C HIS A 43 5.84 -6.93 7.41
N GLY A 44 5.79 -7.55 8.58
CA GLY A 44 5.55 -6.85 9.83
C GLY A 44 6.68 -5.87 10.18
N VAL A 45 6.32 -4.82 10.88
CA VAL A 45 7.25 -3.83 11.45
C VAL A 45 7.15 -3.88 12.95
N GLY A 46 8.29 -3.96 13.63
CA GLY A 46 8.36 -4.08 15.07
C GLY A 46 7.95 -2.82 15.81
N HIS A 47 7.36 -3.00 16.98
CA HIS A 47 6.97 -1.91 17.88
C HIS A 47 8.16 -0.98 18.18
N PHE A 48 9.37 -1.52 18.29
CA PHE A 48 10.60 -0.77 18.54
C PHE A 48 11.39 -0.47 17.27
N LEU A 49 10.67 -0.32 16.14
CA LEU A 49 11.19 0.06 14.83
C LEU A 49 12.13 -0.97 14.18
N ASN A 50 12.10 -2.24 14.61
CA ASN A 50 12.74 -3.30 13.85
C ASN A 50 12.02 -3.45 12.51
N VAL A 51 12.73 -3.17 11.42
CA VAL A 51 12.13 -3.01 10.10
C VAL A 51 11.46 -4.29 9.60
N HIS A 52 12.05 -5.45 9.87
CA HIS A 52 11.48 -6.76 9.54
C HIS A 52 11.16 -7.54 10.81
N GLU A 53 9.94 -7.45 11.30
CA GLU A 53 9.50 -8.16 12.49
C GLU A 53 8.13 -8.81 12.26
N GLY A 54 8.10 -10.14 12.47
CA GLY A 54 6.86 -10.90 12.46
C GLY A 54 5.96 -10.60 13.66
N PRO A 55 4.87 -11.38 13.83
CA PRO A 55 4.66 -12.72 13.22
C PRO A 55 4.03 -12.72 11.82
N GLN A 56 3.38 -11.63 11.38
CA GLN A 56 2.66 -11.57 10.11
C GLN A 56 3.56 -11.22 8.92
N SER A 57 3.11 -11.58 7.73
CA SER A 57 3.69 -11.14 6.45
C SER A 57 2.65 -11.22 5.34
N ILE A 58 2.82 -10.45 4.28
CA ILE A 58 2.05 -10.54 3.03
C ILE A 58 3.00 -11.02 1.94
N ARG A 59 2.91 -12.30 1.58
CA ARG A 59 3.81 -12.95 0.60
C ARG A 59 3.19 -14.23 0.05
N MET A 60 3.70 -14.73 -1.07
CA MET A 60 3.21 -15.99 -1.69
C MET A 60 3.36 -17.21 -0.78
N ASN A 61 4.46 -17.25 0.00
CA ASN A 61 4.68 -18.36 0.93
C ASN A 61 3.66 -18.31 2.06
N GLU A 62 3.11 -19.46 2.38
CA GLU A 62 2.14 -19.60 3.47
C GLU A 62 2.76 -19.16 4.81
N ASN A 63 1.98 -18.38 5.54
CA ASN A 63 2.23 -17.99 6.92
C ASN A 63 0.92 -18.23 7.69
N PRO A 64 0.89 -19.14 8.68
CA PRO A 64 -0.36 -19.52 9.37
C PRO A 64 -0.94 -18.41 10.24
N ILE A 65 -0.20 -17.32 10.46
CA ILE A 65 -0.63 -16.22 11.31
C ILE A 65 -1.64 -15.34 10.54
N PRO A 66 -2.90 -15.24 11.03
CA PRO A 66 -3.87 -14.33 10.43
C PRO A 66 -3.52 -12.88 10.77
N LEU A 67 -3.93 -11.98 9.88
CA LEU A 67 -3.85 -10.54 10.14
C LEU A 67 -4.84 -10.18 11.27
N GLN A 68 -4.36 -9.42 12.24
CA GLN A 68 -5.12 -9.01 13.43
C GLN A 68 -5.12 -7.48 13.58
N LEU A 69 -6.11 -6.94 14.28
CA LEU A 69 -6.20 -5.52 14.60
C LEU A 69 -4.92 -5.01 15.24
N GLY A 70 -4.44 -3.86 14.79
CA GLY A 70 -3.23 -3.23 15.28
C GLY A 70 -1.93 -3.74 14.66
N MET A 71 -1.95 -4.77 13.83
CA MET A 71 -0.76 -5.20 13.09
C MET A 71 -0.36 -4.16 12.05
N LEU A 72 0.91 -3.75 12.09
CA LEU A 72 1.52 -2.85 11.13
C LEU A 72 2.32 -3.66 10.11
N THR A 73 2.07 -3.44 8.82
CA THR A 73 2.68 -4.22 7.74
C THR A 73 3.06 -3.31 6.58
N SER A 74 4.16 -3.60 5.89
CA SER A 74 4.47 -2.91 4.64
C SER A 74 3.55 -3.39 3.49
N ASN A 75 3.36 -2.51 2.50
CA ASN A 75 2.72 -2.77 1.22
C ASN A 75 3.65 -2.22 0.14
N GLU A 76 4.50 -3.08 -0.43
CA GLU A 76 5.69 -2.70 -1.19
C GLU A 76 5.89 -3.47 -2.51
N PRO A 77 4.89 -3.62 -3.36
CA PRO A 77 5.09 -4.26 -4.66
C PRO A 77 6.09 -3.49 -5.51
N GLY A 78 6.88 -4.21 -6.30
CA GLY A 78 7.90 -3.62 -7.14
C GLY A 78 8.12 -4.36 -8.46
N VAL A 79 8.91 -3.81 -9.36
CA VAL A 79 9.43 -4.46 -10.56
C VAL A 79 10.87 -4.01 -10.76
N TYR A 80 11.75 -4.96 -11.04
CA TYR A 80 13.19 -4.70 -11.14
C TYR A 80 13.73 -5.34 -12.43
N LYS A 81 14.34 -4.52 -13.29
CA LYS A 81 14.98 -4.94 -14.51
C LYS A 81 16.49 -4.78 -14.36
N ALA A 82 17.20 -5.89 -14.23
CA ALA A 82 18.65 -5.88 -14.05
C ALA A 82 19.35 -5.07 -15.15
N GLY A 83 20.33 -4.25 -14.74
CA GLY A 83 21.09 -3.38 -15.64
C GLY A 83 20.30 -2.19 -16.22
N SER A 84 19.06 -1.96 -15.78
CA SER A 84 18.18 -0.90 -16.31
C SER A 84 17.59 -0.05 -15.19
N HIS A 85 16.55 -0.54 -14.52
CA HIS A 85 15.84 0.22 -13.49
C HIS A 85 15.09 -0.68 -12.51
N GLY A 86 14.73 -0.12 -11.35
CA GLY A 86 13.79 -0.69 -10.41
C GLY A 86 12.78 0.36 -9.96
N ILE A 87 11.55 -0.07 -9.72
CA ILE A 87 10.48 0.78 -9.18
C ILE A 87 9.79 0.00 -8.07
N ARG A 88 9.59 0.65 -6.92
CA ARG A 88 8.77 0.17 -5.80
C ARG A 88 7.86 1.31 -5.36
N THR A 89 6.62 1.00 -5.06
CA THR A 89 5.73 1.88 -4.32
C THR A 89 5.49 1.24 -2.96
N GLU A 90 5.80 1.97 -1.89
CA GLU A 90 5.77 1.41 -0.54
C GLU A 90 5.09 2.36 0.45
N ASN A 91 4.16 1.81 1.20
CA ASN A 91 3.56 2.42 2.38
C ASN A 91 3.48 1.40 3.51
N LEU A 92 3.46 1.87 4.74
CA LEU A 92 3.03 1.08 5.89
C LEU A 92 1.51 1.17 6.00
N VAL A 93 0.89 0.03 6.28
CA VAL A 93 -0.55 -0.11 6.46
C VAL A 93 -0.86 -0.76 7.81
N LEU A 94 -1.81 -0.17 8.52
CA LEU A 94 -2.31 -0.64 9.82
C LEU A 94 -3.59 -1.44 9.61
N VAL A 95 -3.71 -2.60 10.24
CA VAL A 95 -4.95 -3.38 10.22
C VAL A 95 -5.97 -2.75 11.18
N VAL A 96 -7.11 -2.31 10.63
CA VAL A 96 -8.18 -1.64 11.36
C VAL A 96 -9.53 -2.32 11.12
N PRO A 97 -10.57 -2.08 11.97
CA PRO A 97 -11.91 -2.62 11.73
C PRO A 97 -12.51 -2.07 10.43
N ALA A 98 -13.25 -2.91 9.72
CA ALA A 98 -14.03 -2.53 8.54
C ALA A 98 -15.55 -2.74 8.71
N GLY A 99 -15.98 -2.98 9.94
CA GLY A 99 -17.38 -3.21 10.31
C GLY A 99 -17.82 -4.67 10.20
N GLU A 100 -19.11 -4.89 10.41
CA GLU A 100 -19.75 -6.20 10.36
C GLU A 100 -20.41 -6.42 9.00
N GLY A 101 -20.27 -7.63 8.48
CA GLY A 101 -20.94 -8.11 7.27
C GLY A 101 -21.84 -9.29 7.57
N MET A 102 -22.52 -9.83 6.55
CA MET A 102 -23.42 -10.97 6.69
C MET A 102 -22.74 -12.20 7.30
N PHE A 103 -21.44 -12.38 7.10
CA PHE A 103 -20.68 -13.55 7.54
C PHE A 103 -19.66 -13.24 8.65
N GLY A 104 -19.88 -12.17 9.43
CA GLY A 104 -19.05 -11.78 10.57
C GLY A 104 -18.29 -10.49 10.36
N ASN A 105 -17.25 -10.27 11.19
CA ASN A 105 -16.48 -9.04 11.20
C ASN A 105 -15.43 -9.00 10.07
N TYR A 106 -15.23 -7.82 9.53
CA TYR A 106 -14.24 -7.52 8.50
C TYR A 106 -13.16 -6.58 9.00
N LEU A 107 -12.01 -6.71 8.39
CA LEU A 107 -10.83 -5.86 8.57
C LEU A 107 -10.49 -5.17 7.25
N GLN A 108 -9.74 -4.08 7.35
CA GLN A 108 -9.19 -3.34 6.21
C GLN A 108 -7.85 -2.73 6.59
N PHE A 109 -7.19 -2.12 5.63
CA PHE A 109 -5.96 -1.39 5.86
C PHE A 109 -6.21 0.12 5.95
N GLU A 110 -5.55 0.77 6.91
CA GLU A 110 -5.35 2.20 6.97
C GLU A 110 -3.90 2.51 6.59
N THR A 111 -3.69 3.34 5.57
CA THR A 111 -2.34 3.77 5.19
C THR A 111 -1.83 4.81 6.18
N VAL A 112 -0.70 4.51 6.83
CA VAL A 112 -0.10 5.39 7.85
C VAL A 112 1.14 6.14 7.37
N THR A 113 1.79 5.72 6.28
CA THR A 113 2.87 6.48 5.63
C THR A 113 2.28 7.72 4.95
N LEU A 114 2.86 8.88 5.23
CA LEU A 114 2.45 10.16 4.65
C LEU A 114 3.59 10.72 3.79
N CYS A 115 3.61 10.33 2.52
CA CYS A 115 4.59 10.78 1.53
C CYS A 115 3.95 10.84 0.14
N PRO A 116 4.13 11.91 -0.65
CA PRO A 116 3.56 11.95 -2.00
C PRO A 116 4.11 10.82 -2.88
N ILE A 117 3.21 10.08 -3.54
CA ILE A 117 3.60 9.13 -4.58
C ILE A 117 3.98 9.92 -5.84
N CYS A 118 5.18 9.67 -6.37
CA CYS A 118 5.70 10.39 -7.54
C CYS A 118 4.82 10.15 -8.78
N LYS A 119 4.22 11.21 -9.32
CA LYS A 119 3.31 11.13 -10.46
C LYS A 119 4.01 10.97 -11.82
N LYS A 120 5.31 11.30 -11.91
CA LYS A 120 6.06 11.28 -13.18
C LYS A 120 6.14 9.90 -13.85
N GLY A 121 6.08 8.82 -13.05
CA GLY A 121 6.09 7.45 -13.54
C GLY A 121 4.71 6.83 -13.75
N ILE A 122 3.63 7.60 -13.57
CA ILE A 122 2.25 7.10 -13.67
C ILE A 122 1.72 7.30 -15.08
N ILE A 123 1.27 6.21 -15.69
CA ILE A 123 0.51 6.23 -16.95
C ILE A 123 -0.98 6.25 -16.55
N LYS A 124 -1.59 7.43 -16.59
CA LYS A 124 -2.95 7.66 -16.08
C LYS A 124 -3.99 6.77 -16.77
N GLU A 125 -3.83 6.54 -18.06
CA GLU A 125 -4.73 5.75 -18.90
C GLU A 125 -4.77 4.25 -18.50
N LEU A 126 -3.81 3.79 -17.70
CA LEU A 126 -3.80 2.44 -17.15
C LEU A 126 -4.57 2.31 -15.83
N LEU A 127 -4.92 3.43 -15.20
CA LEU A 127 -5.66 3.44 -13.94
C LEU A 127 -7.17 3.48 -14.20
N THR A 128 -7.93 2.85 -13.32
CA THR A 128 -9.38 3.01 -13.26
C THR A 128 -9.74 4.32 -12.55
N THR A 129 -10.98 4.76 -12.69
CA THR A 129 -11.49 5.93 -11.97
C THR A 129 -11.32 5.77 -10.46
N GLU A 130 -11.64 4.61 -9.92
CA GLU A 130 -11.51 4.30 -8.49
C GLU A 130 -10.04 4.36 -8.01
N GLU A 131 -9.10 3.87 -8.81
CA GLU A 131 -7.67 3.96 -8.49
C GLU A 131 -7.15 5.40 -8.51
N ILE A 132 -7.64 6.22 -9.43
CA ILE A 132 -7.33 7.66 -9.49
C ILE A 132 -7.92 8.39 -8.28
N GLU A 133 -9.16 8.07 -7.91
CA GLU A 133 -9.82 8.65 -6.74
C GLU A 133 -9.09 8.26 -5.44
N TRP A 134 -8.66 7.01 -5.30
CA TRP A 134 -7.85 6.57 -4.18
C TRP A 134 -6.56 7.38 -4.07
N LEU A 135 -5.81 7.51 -5.18
CA LEU A 135 -4.54 8.25 -5.19
C LEU A 135 -4.75 9.74 -4.84
N ASN A 136 -5.77 10.36 -5.42
CA ASN A 136 -6.10 11.75 -5.13
C ASN A 136 -6.51 11.97 -3.67
N SER A 137 -7.28 11.06 -3.10
CA SER A 137 -7.69 11.08 -1.69
C SER A 137 -6.50 10.86 -0.75
N TYR A 138 -5.61 9.94 -1.09
CA TYR A 138 -4.36 9.73 -0.36
C TYR A 138 -3.48 10.98 -0.40
N HIS A 139 -3.27 11.59 -1.57
CA HIS A 139 -2.50 12.82 -1.70
C HIS A 139 -3.12 13.99 -0.94
N GLN A 140 -4.45 14.10 -0.92
CA GLN A 140 -5.16 15.10 -0.12
C GLN A 140 -4.86 14.91 1.38
N THR A 141 -4.93 13.68 1.87
CA THR A 141 -4.59 13.34 3.27
C THR A 141 -3.14 13.69 3.60
N VAL A 142 -2.21 13.37 2.70
CA VAL A 142 -0.78 13.72 2.86
C VAL A 142 -0.62 15.25 2.99
N TYR A 143 -1.26 16.01 2.09
CA TYR A 143 -1.18 17.46 2.14
C TYR A 143 -1.77 18.04 3.43
N GLU A 144 -2.97 17.62 3.80
CA GLU A 144 -3.67 18.15 4.98
C GLU A 144 -2.91 17.88 6.28
N LYS A 145 -2.31 16.70 6.40
CA LYS A 145 -1.59 16.30 7.61
C LYS A 145 -0.20 16.89 7.72
N LEU A 146 0.52 17.06 6.61
CA LEU A 146 1.91 17.53 6.64
C LEU A 146 2.04 19.05 6.49
N SER A 147 1.19 19.68 5.69
CA SER A 147 1.33 21.13 5.39
C SER A 147 1.37 22.03 6.64
N PRO A 148 0.65 21.78 7.75
CA PRO A 148 0.73 22.63 8.92
C PRO A 148 2.11 22.69 9.59
N SER A 149 2.95 21.68 9.37
CA SER A 149 4.29 21.56 9.96
C SER A 149 5.40 22.07 9.04
N LEU A 150 5.07 22.56 7.83
CA LEU A 150 6.02 22.96 6.80
C LEU A 150 6.06 24.49 6.65
N ASN A 151 7.21 25.00 6.20
CA ASN A 151 7.33 26.41 5.80
C ASN A 151 6.62 26.67 4.45
N LYS A 152 6.52 27.96 4.05
CA LYS A 152 5.76 28.34 2.84
C LYS A 152 6.29 27.73 1.54
N GLU A 153 7.60 27.60 1.40
CA GLU A 153 8.24 27.01 0.21
C GLU A 153 7.96 25.49 0.13
N GLU A 154 8.13 24.80 1.26
CA GLU A 154 7.82 23.38 1.39
C GLU A 154 6.34 23.09 1.18
N GLN A 155 5.44 23.95 1.68
CA GLN A 155 4.00 23.83 1.43
C GLN A 155 3.67 23.97 -0.06
N ALA A 156 4.31 24.90 -0.76
CA ALA A 156 4.12 25.10 -2.19
C ALA A 156 4.56 23.85 -2.98
N TRP A 157 5.73 23.30 -2.64
CA TRP A 157 6.21 22.05 -3.21
C TRP A 157 5.28 20.88 -2.91
N LEU A 158 4.86 20.72 -1.65
CA LEU A 158 3.96 19.63 -1.25
C LEU A 158 2.62 19.72 -1.98
N LYS A 159 2.07 20.94 -2.13
CA LYS A 159 0.82 21.19 -2.87
C LYS A 159 0.92 20.75 -4.33
N GLU A 160 2.05 20.99 -4.99
CA GLU A 160 2.27 20.53 -6.35
C GLU A 160 2.45 19.01 -6.39
N ALA A 161 3.27 18.44 -5.51
CA ALA A 161 3.53 17.00 -5.43
C ALA A 161 2.24 16.19 -5.18
N THR A 162 1.31 16.74 -4.39
CA THR A 162 0.03 16.11 -4.04
C THR A 162 -1.15 16.57 -4.92
N SER A 163 -0.91 17.40 -5.94
CA SER A 163 -1.99 17.82 -6.85
C SER A 163 -2.63 16.63 -7.55
N LYS A 164 -3.91 16.75 -7.89
CA LYS A 164 -4.69 15.68 -8.55
C LYS A 164 -4.01 15.17 -9.82
N LEU A 165 -4.18 13.87 -10.06
CA LEU A 165 -3.72 13.21 -11.27
C LEU A 165 -4.69 13.46 -12.43
#